data_1925b2f96c5c525ab5a1dbfa5386d5c1
#
_entry.id   1925b2f96c5c525ab5a1dbfa5386d5c1
#
_cell.length_a   1.000
_cell.length_b   1.000
_cell.length_c   1.000
_cell.angle_alpha   90.00
_cell.angle_beta   90.00
_cell.angle_gamma   90.00
#
_symmetry.space_group_name_H-M   'P 1'
#
loop_
_entity.id
_entity.type
_entity.pdbx_description
1 polymer ?
#
loop_
_entity_poly.entity_id
_entity_poly.type
_entity_poly.pdbx_seq_one_letter_code
_entity_poly.pdbx_strand_id
1 'polypeptide(L)'
;MEFIKALIEGNLEAIRKYPKADLHNHFVLGGNRRYLLEHSGKDIQPIIEPLHSMDEMHAWNFRNLGNSFETAEGRRMLIRAAFCQAKEDGVTILEIGEDVWGLGTFFHGDIEELVDAFETAHQEIAPEIELRLQIGMSRHCDIAYLEDCLSHFWGCKAFYSIDLYGDELAQPIENFKSIYRRAKLEGLRLKAHVGEWGTADDVRHAVECLELDEVQHGILAAEDPSVIRFLADNHIRLNITPSSNYFLGRVPDIKSHPIARLYRNGVDVTINSDDVLIFDSDVSKEYLRLYQCGCLDAEELNDIRRNGLNPV
;
A
#
# COMPACT_ATOMS: atom_id res chain seq x y z
N MET A 1 -1.63 13.71 22.74
CA MET A 1 -0.51 14.41 23.43
C MET A 1 0.82 13.65 23.34
N GLU A 2 0.87 12.36 23.62
CA GLU A 2 2.15 11.61 23.66
C GLU A 2 2.76 11.31 22.28
N PHE A 3 1.94 10.98 21.23
CA PHE A 3 2.44 10.80 19.87
C PHE A 3 3.08 12.09 19.32
N ILE A 4 2.42 13.22 19.52
CA ILE A 4 2.92 14.54 19.17
C ILE A 4 4.27 14.82 19.85
N LYS A 5 4.39 14.48 21.15
CA LYS A 5 5.64 14.61 21.88
C LYS A 5 6.75 13.74 21.30
N ALA A 6 6.42 12.49 20.93
CA ALA A 6 7.39 11.58 20.30
C ALA A 6 7.91 12.11 18.95
N LEU A 7 7.04 12.73 18.13
CA LEU A 7 7.43 13.41 16.90
C LEU A 7 8.36 14.59 17.17
N ILE A 8 8.00 15.47 18.13
CA ILE A 8 8.79 16.65 18.51
C ILE A 8 10.19 16.27 19.03
N GLU A 9 10.27 15.17 19.79
CA GLU A 9 11.53 14.64 20.31
C GLU A 9 12.34 13.84 19.26
N GLY A 10 11.78 13.59 18.07
CA GLY A 10 12.41 12.76 17.05
C GLY A 10 12.61 11.31 17.48
N ASN A 11 11.77 10.81 18.38
CA ASN A 11 11.92 9.50 19.00
C ASN A 11 11.12 8.43 18.25
N LEU A 12 11.77 7.78 17.27
CA LEU A 12 11.16 6.75 16.45
C LEU A 12 10.58 5.58 17.28
N GLU A 13 11.32 5.12 18.29
CA GLU A 13 10.87 4.02 19.16
C GLU A 13 9.61 4.39 19.98
N ALA A 14 9.47 5.66 20.32
CA ALA A 14 8.25 6.14 20.95
C ALA A 14 7.08 6.22 19.93
N ILE A 15 7.33 6.68 18.68
CA ILE A 15 6.34 6.73 17.60
C ILE A 15 5.78 5.35 17.32
N ARG A 16 6.61 4.32 17.26
CA ARG A 16 6.23 2.91 17.05
C ARG A 16 5.20 2.37 18.04
N LYS A 17 5.18 2.90 19.27
CA LYS A 17 4.24 2.46 20.31
C LYS A 17 2.81 2.95 20.13
N TYR A 18 2.56 3.88 19.19
CA TYR A 18 1.23 4.41 18.97
C TYR A 18 0.52 3.70 17.83
N PRO A 19 -0.78 3.35 18.04
CA PRO A 19 -1.61 2.72 17.01
C PRO A 19 -1.60 3.52 15.72
N LYS A 20 -1.41 2.84 14.61
CA LYS A 20 -1.47 3.39 13.25
C LYS A 20 -1.91 2.30 12.28
N ALA A 21 -2.42 2.70 11.12
CA ALA A 21 -2.77 1.79 10.05
C ALA A 21 -1.69 1.80 8.97
N ASP A 22 -1.58 0.70 8.26
CA ASP A 22 -0.88 0.56 6.99
C ASP A 22 -1.88 -0.02 5.98
N LEU A 23 -2.46 0.85 5.15
CA LEU A 23 -3.55 0.54 4.22
C LEU A 23 -3.06 0.47 2.77
N HIS A 24 -1.74 0.58 2.60
CA HIS A 24 -1.05 0.52 1.33
C HIS A 24 0.32 -0.13 1.53
N ASN A 25 0.34 -1.46 1.44
CA ASN A 25 1.52 -2.29 1.64
C ASN A 25 1.48 -3.46 0.67
N HIS A 26 2.56 -3.65 -0.07
CA HIS A 26 2.75 -4.81 -0.93
C HIS A 26 3.57 -5.86 -0.15
N PHE A 27 2.93 -6.86 0.45
CA PHE A 27 3.60 -7.82 1.34
C PHE A 27 4.89 -8.42 0.77
N VAL A 28 4.97 -8.59 -0.54
CA VAL A 28 6.16 -9.10 -1.24
C VAL A 28 7.38 -8.23 -0.98
N LEU A 29 7.17 -6.93 -0.88
CA LEU A 29 8.19 -5.90 -0.67
C LEU A 29 8.02 -5.17 0.67
N GLY A 30 6.92 -5.39 1.38
CA GLY A 30 6.58 -4.76 2.66
C GLY A 30 7.20 -5.42 3.90
N GLY A 31 8.09 -6.39 3.71
CA GLY A 31 8.57 -7.25 4.78
C GLY A 31 9.76 -6.73 5.59
N ASN A 32 10.05 -7.44 6.68
CA ASN A 32 11.17 -7.18 7.59
C ASN A 32 12.48 -7.78 7.05
N ARG A 33 13.48 -6.94 6.75
CA ARG A 33 14.79 -7.37 6.21
C ARG A 33 15.53 -8.31 7.12
N ARG A 34 15.53 -8.04 8.43
CA ARG A 34 16.22 -8.88 9.42
C ARG A 34 15.61 -10.28 9.44
N TYR A 35 14.28 -10.37 9.46
CA TYR A 35 13.58 -11.65 9.37
C TYR A 35 13.97 -12.41 8.10
N LEU A 36 14.00 -11.77 6.95
CA LEU A 36 14.38 -12.40 5.69
C LEU A 36 15.84 -12.86 5.70
N LEU A 37 16.76 -12.05 6.23
CA LEU A 37 18.16 -12.46 6.36
C LEU A 37 18.32 -13.70 7.27
N GLU A 38 17.64 -13.71 8.41
CA GLU A 38 17.74 -14.81 9.39
C GLU A 38 17.16 -16.12 8.85
N HIS A 39 16.11 -16.09 8.03
CA HIS A 39 15.39 -17.27 7.56
C HIS A 39 15.77 -17.74 6.15
N SER A 40 16.22 -16.85 5.29
CA SER A 40 16.65 -17.18 3.91
C SER A 40 18.14 -17.04 3.68
N GLY A 41 18.88 -16.38 4.59
CA GLY A 41 20.26 -16.00 4.40
C GLY A 41 20.47 -14.86 3.39
N LYS A 42 19.39 -14.27 2.84
CA LYS A 42 19.47 -13.24 1.81
C LYS A 42 19.49 -11.84 2.43
N ASP A 43 20.58 -11.13 2.21
CA ASP A 43 20.76 -9.75 2.64
C ASP A 43 20.19 -8.80 1.54
N ILE A 44 19.02 -8.26 1.81
CA ILE A 44 18.32 -7.36 0.89
C ILE A 44 18.68 -5.91 1.24
N GLN A 45 19.35 -5.22 0.32
CA GLN A 45 19.76 -3.83 0.51
C GLN A 45 18.76 -2.86 -0.12
N PRO A 46 18.31 -1.82 0.62
CA PRO A 46 17.42 -0.80 0.04
C PRO A 46 18.15 0.02 -1.02
N ILE A 47 17.38 0.77 -1.80
CA ILE A 47 17.97 1.80 -2.65
C ILE A 47 18.45 2.98 -1.79
N ILE A 48 19.48 3.67 -2.29
CA ILE A 48 20.02 4.89 -1.66
C ILE A 48 19.83 6.13 -2.54
N GLU A 49 19.60 5.91 -3.82
CA GLU A 49 19.34 6.96 -4.82
C GLU A 49 17.96 6.75 -5.44
N PRO A 50 17.27 7.84 -5.85
CA PRO A 50 15.98 7.72 -6.54
C PRO A 50 16.07 6.87 -7.81
N LEU A 51 15.01 6.12 -8.08
CA LEU A 51 14.78 5.40 -9.34
C LEU A 51 14.12 6.34 -10.35
N HIS A 52 14.39 6.09 -11.64
CA HIS A 52 13.89 6.95 -12.71
C HIS A 52 12.79 6.28 -13.57
N SER A 53 12.51 5.00 -13.33
CA SER A 53 11.49 4.25 -14.05
C SER A 53 11.03 3.01 -13.29
N MET A 54 9.85 2.49 -13.66
CA MET A 54 9.37 1.19 -13.19
C MET A 54 10.31 0.04 -13.60
N ASP A 55 11.00 0.17 -14.74
CA ASP A 55 11.98 -0.84 -15.18
C ASP A 55 13.16 -0.94 -14.21
N GLU A 56 13.62 0.18 -13.65
CA GLU A 56 14.68 0.18 -12.63
C GLU A 56 14.20 -0.48 -11.33
N MET A 57 12.95 -0.27 -10.95
CA MET A 57 12.33 -0.93 -9.81
C MET A 57 12.20 -2.44 -10.02
N HIS A 58 11.74 -2.87 -11.19
CA HIS A 58 11.68 -4.29 -11.58
C HIS A 58 13.08 -4.93 -11.60
N ALA A 59 14.08 -4.21 -12.10
CA ALA A 59 15.46 -4.68 -12.11
C ALA A 59 16.04 -4.80 -10.69
N TRP A 60 15.69 -3.88 -9.78
CA TRP A 60 16.06 -3.99 -8.37
C TRP A 60 15.40 -5.21 -7.72
N ASN A 61 14.10 -5.41 -7.94
CA ASN A 61 13.34 -6.54 -7.41
C ASN A 61 13.96 -7.87 -7.88
N PHE A 62 14.20 -8.02 -9.18
CA PHE A 62 14.81 -9.22 -9.73
C PHE A 62 16.20 -9.51 -9.14
N ARG A 63 17.04 -8.49 -8.94
CA ARG A 63 18.38 -8.66 -8.37
C ARG A 63 18.35 -9.04 -6.89
N ASN A 64 17.43 -8.46 -6.11
CA ASN A 64 17.39 -8.59 -4.66
C ASN A 64 16.50 -9.75 -4.19
N LEU A 65 15.34 -9.94 -4.77
CA LEU A 65 14.47 -11.07 -4.45
C LEU A 65 14.72 -12.24 -5.40
N GLY A 66 14.72 -12.00 -6.72
CA GLY A 66 14.95 -13.01 -7.74
C GLY A 66 14.10 -14.26 -7.51
N ASN A 67 14.58 -15.40 -7.94
CA ASN A 67 13.86 -16.68 -7.79
C ASN A 67 13.83 -17.21 -6.34
N SER A 68 14.49 -16.55 -5.39
CA SER A 68 14.58 -17.04 -4.00
C SER A 68 13.23 -17.12 -3.28
N PHE A 69 12.28 -16.28 -3.71
CA PHE A 69 10.95 -16.19 -3.12
C PHE A 69 9.80 -16.56 -4.09
N GLU A 70 10.15 -17.08 -5.27
CA GLU A 70 9.20 -17.54 -6.30
C GLU A 70 8.79 -19.02 -6.09
N THR A 71 8.58 -19.40 -4.84
CA THR A 71 8.11 -20.72 -4.43
C THR A 71 7.01 -20.54 -3.37
N ALA A 72 6.16 -21.55 -3.18
CA ALA A 72 5.15 -21.52 -2.12
C ALA A 72 5.75 -21.23 -0.74
N GLU A 73 6.89 -21.86 -0.41
CA GLU A 73 7.61 -21.62 0.85
C GLU A 73 8.18 -20.19 0.93
N GLY A 74 8.79 -19.71 -0.15
CA GLY A 74 9.31 -18.35 -0.24
C GLY A 74 8.19 -17.31 -0.11
N ARG A 75 7.04 -17.55 -0.72
CA ARG A 75 5.86 -16.70 -0.61
C ARG A 75 5.33 -16.61 0.82
N ARG A 76 5.23 -17.76 1.52
CA ARG A 76 4.87 -17.81 2.94
C ARG A 76 5.88 -17.09 3.83
N MET A 77 7.17 -17.14 3.47
CA MET A 77 8.22 -16.40 4.20
C MET A 77 8.05 -14.89 4.04
N LEU A 78 7.70 -14.38 2.84
CA LEU A 78 7.42 -12.96 2.62
C LEU A 78 6.18 -12.50 3.39
N ILE A 79 5.10 -13.30 3.42
CA ILE A 79 3.91 -13.04 4.24
C ILE A 79 4.31 -12.88 5.71
N ARG A 80 5.09 -13.81 6.25
CA ARG A 80 5.57 -13.76 7.64
C ARG A 80 6.45 -12.53 7.90
N ALA A 81 7.32 -12.18 6.95
CA ALA A 81 8.16 -10.98 7.05
C ALA A 81 7.33 -9.69 7.09
N ALA A 82 6.22 -9.61 6.36
CA ALA A 82 5.32 -8.45 6.40
C ALA A 82 4.66 -8.30 7.78
N PHE A 83 4.18 -9.38 8.39
CA PHE A 83 3.64 -9.34 9.76
C PHE A 83 4.70 -8.98 10.80
N CYS A 84 5.94 -9.48 10.66
CA CYS A 84 7.05 -9.08 11.52
C CYS A 84 7.33 -7.58 11.42
N GLN A 85 7.31 -7.02 10.21
CA GLN A 85 7.52 -5.59 9.99
C GLN A 85 6.40 -4.75 10.60
N ALA A 86 5.15 -5.10 10.34
CA ALA A 86 3.99 -4.38 10.86
C ALA A 86 3.96 -4.39 12.40
N LYS A 87 4.25 -5.53 13.02
CA LYS A 87 4.36 -5.66 14.48
C LYS A 87 5.49 -4.80 15.06
N GLU A 88 6.68 -4.86 14.47
CA GLU A 88 7.84 -4.06 14.92
C GLU A 88 7.57 -2.57 14.80
N ASP A 89 6.83 -2.15 13.78
CA ASP A 89 6.43 -0.76 13.57
C ASP A 89 5.23 -0.31 14.45
N GLY A 90 4.53 -1.24 15.11
CA GLY A 90 3.35 -0.94 15.94
C GLY A 90 2.12 -0.59 15.11
N VAL A 91 2.00 -1.14 13.90
CA VAL A 91 0.78 -1.12 13.09
C VAL A 91 -0.31 -1.91 13.80
N THR A 92 -1.52 -1.38 13.82
CA THR A 92 -2.69 -2.04 14.43
C THR A 92 -3.78 -2.42 13.44
N ILE A 93 -3.74 -1.84 12.23
CA ILE A 93 -4.57 -2.24 11.09
C ILE A 93 -3.62 -2.42 9.91
N LEU A 94 -3.56 -3.62 9.35
CA LEU A 94 -2.71 -3.94 8.20
C LEU A 94 -3.57 -4.45 7.05
N GLU A 95 -3.48 -3.79 5.90
CA GLU A 95 -4.16 -4.22 4.68
C GLU A 95 -3.13 -4.71 3.66
N ILE A 96 -3.12 -6.00 3.41
CA ILE A 96 -2.18 -6.70 2.51
C ILE A 96 -2.88 -7.86 1.81
N GLY A 97 -2.34 -8.27 0.67
CA GLY A 97 -2.85 -9.44 -0.05
C GLY A 97 -2.00 -9.84 -1.24
N GLU A 98 -2.33 -10.97 -1.85
CA GLU A 98 -1.64 -11.54 -3.00
C GLU A 98 -2.26 -11.02 -4.30
N ASP A 99 -1.43 -10.92 -5.34
CA ASP A 99 -1.91 -10.75 -6.72
C ASP A 99 -2.66 -12.00 -7.18
N VAL A 100 -3.75 -11.82 -7.92
CA VAL A 100 -4.62 -12.92 -8.35
C VAL A 100 -3.89 -14.04 -9.08
N TRP A 101 -2.83 -13.74 -9.82
CA TRP A 101 -2.01 -14.74 -10.50
C TRP A 101 -1.19 -15.60 -9.53
N GLY A 102 -0.89 -15.08 -8.34
CA GLY A 102 -0.14 -15.80 -7.31
C GLY A 102 -0.89 -17.02 -6.77
N LEU A 103 -2.23 -17.00 -6.82
CA LEU A 103 -3.05 -18.12 -6.39
C LEU A 103 -2.68 -19.42 -7.15
N GLY A 104 -2.65 -19.36 -8.48
CA GLY A 104 -2.28 -20.51 -9.31
C GLY A 104 -0.81 -20.89 -9.18
N THR A 105 0.07 -19.90 -9.04
CA THR A 105 1.52 -20.10 -9.04
C THR A 105 2.04 -20.67 -7.71
N PHE A 106 1.54 -20.17 -6.58
CA PHE A 106 2.11 -20.46 -5.25
C PHE A 106 1.19 -21.24 -4.32
N PHE A 107 -0.12 -21.26 -4.62
CA PHE A 107 -1.15 -21.87 -3.76
C PHE A 107 -2.01 -22.89 -4.52
N HIS A 108 -1.49 -23.47 -5.60
CA HIS A 108 -2.11 -24.57 -6.37
C HIS A 108 -3.54 -24.28 -6.88
N GLY A 109 -3.94 -23.00 -6.96
CA GLY A 109 -5.31 -22.59 -7.28
C GLY A 109 -6.30 -22.75 -6.12
N ASP A 110 -5.82 -23.04 -4.91
CA ASP A 110 -6.62 -23.25 -3.72
C ASP A 110 -6.72 -21.97 -2.91
N ILE A 111 -7.91 -21.35 -2.88
CA ILE A 111 -8.18 -20.10 -2.17
C ILE A 111 -8.10 -20.27 -0.66
N GLU A 112 -8.43 -21.45 -0.12
CA GLU A 112 -8.33 -21.73 1.31
C GLU A 112 -6.85 -21.80 1.71
N GLU A 113 -5.99 -22.41 0.88
CA GLU A 113 -4.53 -22.43 1.12
C GLU A 113 -3.92 -21.04 1.14
N LEU A 114 -4.36 -20.14 0.24
CA LEU A 114 -3.93 -18.75 0.23
C LEU A 114 -4.36 -18.01 1.52
N VAL A 115 -5.63 -18.10 1.87
CA VAL A 115 -6.17 -17.45 3.07
C VAL A 115 -5.48 -17.98 4.32
N ASP A 116 -5.35 -19.30 4.46
CA ASP A 116 -4.67 -19.95 5.59
C ASP A 116 -3.21 -19.49 5.73
N ALA A 117 -2.52 -19.22 4.63
CA ALA A 117 -1.13 -18.72 4.69
C ALA A 117 -1.04 -17.35 5.39
N PHE A 118 -1.97 -16.45 5.09
CA PHE A 118 -2.03 -15.14 5.75
C PHE A 118 -2.54 -15.25 7.19
N GLU A 119 -3.64 -15.98 7.43
CA GLU A 119 -4.23 -16.12 8.75
C GLU A 119 -3.30 -16.84 9.73
N THR A 120 -2.61 -17.90 9.30
CA THR A 120 -1.62 -18.60 10.13
C THR A 120 -0.46 -17.67 10.50
N ALA A 121 0.11 -16.95 9.55
CA ALA A 121 1.19 -16.00 9.84
C ALA A 121 0.73 -14.86 10.76
N HIS A 122 -0.48 -14.34 10.55
CA HIS A 122 -1.12 -13.35 11.41
C HIS A 122 -1.25 -13.87 12.86
N GLN A 123 -1.87 -15.03 13.06
CA GLN A 123 -2.10 -15.60 14.39
C GLN A 123 -0.81 -15.92 15.14
N GLU A 124 0.23 -16.41 14.45
CA GLU A 124 1.48 -16.76 15.06
C GLU A 124 2.38 -15.57 15.38
N ILE A 125 2.35 -14.50 14.57
CA ILE A 125 3.32 -13.40 14.65
C ILE A 125 2.69 -12.15 15.29
N ALA A 126 1.50 -11.75 14.84
CA ALA A 126 0.90 -10.46 15.16
C ALA A 126 -0.62 -10.54 15.36
N PRO A 127 -1.13 -11.43 16.26
CA PRO A 127 -2.57 -11.63 16.45
C PRO A 127 -3.32 -10.40 16.96
N GLU A 128 -2.59 -9.39 17.44
CA GLU A 128 -3.14 -8.11 17.90
C GLU A 128 -3.47 -7.12 16.76
N ILE A 129 -2.98 -7.37 15.53
CA ILE A 129 -3.24 -6.53 14.36
C ILE A 129 -4.60 -6.90 13.76
N GLU A 130 -5.41 -5.91 13.40
CA GLU A 130 -6.57 -6.13 12.52
C GLU A 130 -6.05 -6.39 11.10
N LEU A 131 -6.16 -7.64 10.63
CA LEU A 131 -5.80 -8.02 9.27
C LEU A 131 -6.98 -7.73 8.33
N ARG A 132 -6.70 -7.03 7.24
CA ARG A 132 -7.59 -6.80 6.11
C ARG A 132 -6.97 -7.43 4.87
N LEU A 133 -7.50 -8.58 4.44
CA LEU A 133 -7.00 -9.24 3.24
C LEU A 133 -7.45 -8.47 1.98
N GLN A 134 -6.51 -8.24 1.07
CA GLN A 134 -6.72 -7.54 -0.18
C GLN A 134 -6.56 -8.49 -1.36
N ILE A 135 -7.38 -8.32 -2.40
CA ILE A 135 -7.18 -8.96 -3.70
C ILE A 135 -6.36 -8.01 -4.56
N GLY A 136 -5.16 -8.42 -4.97
CA GLY A 136 -4.28 -7.64 -5.82
C GLY A 136 -4.46 -7.96 -7.31
N MET A 137 -4.38 -6.94 -8.17
CA MET A 137 -4.41 -7.08 -9.63
C MET A 137 -3.37 -6.19 -10.28
N SER A 138 -2.63 -6.74 -11.24
CA SER A 138 -1.65 -5.98 -12.00
C SER A 138 -2.29 -5.37 -13.26
N ARG A 139 -2.21 -4.03 -13.41
CA ARG A 139 -2.86 -3.28 -14.49
C ARG A 139 -2.35 -3.61 -15.89
N HIS A 140 -1.16 -4.21 -16.02
CA HIS A 140 -0.61 -4.65 -17.31
C HIS A 140 -1.19 -6.00 -17.79
N CYS A 141 -1.91 -6.74 -16.94
CA CYS A 141 -2.47 -8.03 -17.29
C CYS A 141 -3.70 -7.91 -18.21
N ASP A 142 -3.88 -8.88 -19.09
CA ASP A 142 -5.08 -8.98 -19.94
C ASP A 142 -6.34 -9.17 -19.07
N ILE A 143 -7.44 -8.51 -19.43
CA ILE A 143 -8.69 -8.53 -18.66
C ILE A 143 -9.28 -9.94 -18.56
N ALA A 144 -9.26 -10.71 -19.65
CA ALA A 144 -9.80 -12.07 -19.65
C ALA A 144 -8.98 -12.99 -18.72
N TYR A 145 -7.67 -12.78 -18.66
CA TYR A 145 -6.79 -13.47 -17.71
C TYR A 145 -7.10 -13.10 -16.26
N LEU A 146 -7.29 -11.79 -15.98
CA LEU A 146 -7.67 -11.35 -14.63
C LEU A 146 -9.05 -11.91 -14.22
N GLU A 147 -10.03 -11.90 -15.12
CA GLU A 147 -11.37 -12.46 -14.85
C GLU A 147 -11.32 -13.97 -14.57
N ASP A 148 -10.47 -14.70 -15.28
CA ASP A 148 -10.24 -16.14 -15.03
C ASP A 148 -9.64 -16.36 -13.63
N CYS A 149 -8.56 -15.67 -13.29
CA CYS A 149 -7.95 -15.72 -11.95
C CYS A 149 -8.96 -15.34 -10.86
N LEU A 150 -9.67 -14.23 -11.02
CA LEU A 150 -10.65 -13.72 -10.06
C LEU A 150 -11.82 -14.67 -9.84
N SER A 151 -12.12 -15.55 -10.80
CA SER A 151 -13.20 -16.55 -10.65
C SER A 151 -13.05 -17.40 -9.40
N HIS A 152 -11.82 -17.63 -8.92
CA HIS A 152 -11.49 -18.37 -7.71
C HIS A 152 -11.66 -17.56 -6.41
N PHE A 153 -11.69 -16.22 -6.50
CA PHE A 153 -11.81 -15.32 -5.34
C PHE A 153 -13.27 -14.96 -5.02
N TRP A 154 -14.14 -14.95 -6.04
CA TRP A 154 -15.52 -14.53 -5.86
C TRP A 154 -16.28 -15.45 -4.88
N GLY A 155 -16.96 -14.80 -3.92
CA GLY A 155 -17.70 -15.50 -2.86
C GLY A 155 -16.87 -15.83 -1.61
N CYS A 156 -15.55 -15.73 -1.66
CA CYS A 156 -14.70 -15.86 -0.48
C CYS A 156 -14.84 -14.61 0.43
N LYS A 157 -15.31 -14.80 1.65
CA LYS A 157 -15.60 -13.70 2.60
C LYS A 157 -14.39 -13.25 3.43
N ALA A 158 -13.23 -13.86 3.22
CA ALA A 158 -11.99 -13.47 3.89
C ALA A 158 -11.44 -12.13 3.39
N PHE A 159 -11.75 -11.76 2.14
CA PHE A 159 -11.23 -10.54 1.53
C PHE A 159 -12.03 -9.30 1.90
N TYR A 160 -11.32 -8.23 2.22
CA TYR A 160 -11.85 -6.92 2.58
C TYR A 160 -11.90 -5.96 1.39
N SER A 161 -10.88 -5.97 0.54
CA SER A 161 -10.73 -5.02 -0.56
C SER A 161 -10.18 -5.66 -1.83
N ILE A 162 -10.25 -4.89 -2.91
CA ILE A 162 -9.59 -5.17 -4.20
C ILE A 162 -8.80 -3.93 -4.62
N ASP A 163 -7.59 -4.14 -5.15
CA ASP A 163 -6.68 -3.09 -5.57
C ASP A 163 -6.07 -3.38 -6.95
N LEU A 164 -5.98 -2.36 -7.78
CA LEU A 164 -5.35 -2.40 -9.10
C LEU A 164 -4.05 -1.61 -9.05
N TYR A 165 -2.92 -2.29 -9.27
CA TYR A 165 -1.58 -1.71 -9.16
C TYR A 165 -0.66 -2.05 -10.35
N GLY A 166 0.63 -1.74 -10.21
CA GLY A 166 1.65 -1.90 -11.24
C GLY A 166 1.74 -0.66 -12.12
N ASP A 167 2.00 -0.84 -13.42
CA ASP A 167 2.12 0.31 -14.33
C ASP A 167 0.77 1.00 -14.55
N GLU A 168 0.62 2.18 -13.94
CA GLU A 168 -0.60 3.00 -14.04
C GLU A 168 -0.98 3.34 -15.48
N LEU A 169 -0.02 3.37 -16.40
CA LEU A 169 -0.22 3.77 -17.79
C LEU A 169 -0.37 2.58 -18.76
N ALA A 170 -0.34 1.34 -18.26
CA ALA A 170 -0.31 0.14 -19.10
C ALA A 170 -1.57 -0.02 -19.97
N GLN A 171 -2.75 0.33 -19.43
CA GLN A 171 -4.01 0.29 -20.19
C GLN A 171 -5.08 1.21 -19.60
N PRO A 172 -6.14 1.56 -20.39
CA PRO A 172 -7.23 2.41 -19.93
C PRO A 172 -7.95 1.84 -18.71
N ILE A 173 -8.29 2.70 -17.75
CA ILE A 173 -8.94 2.33 -16.50
C ILE A 173 -10.33 1.73 -16.73
N GLU A 174 -11.02 2.13 -17.80
CA GLU A 174 -12.34 1.65 -18.18
C GLU A 174 -12.41 0.15 -18.45
N ASN A 175 -11.28 -0.46 -18.82
CA ASN A 175 -11.20 -1.89 -19.08
C ASN A 175 -11.51 -2.72 -17.83
N PHE A 176 -11.29 -2.16 -16.62
CA PHE A 176 -11.52 -2.83 -15.34
C PHE A 176 -12.93 -2.67 -14.78
N LYS A 177 -13.80 -1.93 -15.47
CA LYS A 177 -15.14 -1.58 -14.97
C LYS A 177 -16.04 -2.80 -14.68
N SER A 178 -15.93 -3.88 -15.45
CA SER A 178 -16.67 -5.13 -15.19
C SER A 178 -16.23 -5.78 -13.89
N ILE A 179 -14.92 -5.85 -13.66
CA ILE A 179 -14.31 -6.42 -12.47
C ILE A 179 -14.73 -5.63 -11.21
N TYR A 180 -14.62 -4.30 -11.25
CA TYR A 180 -14.97 -3.45 -10.10
C TYR A 180 -16.46 -3.47 -9.78
N ARG A 181 -17.33 -3.54 -10.79
CA ARG A 181 -18.78 -3.77 -10.57
C ARG A 181 -19.03 -5.10 -9.84
N ARG A 182 -18.33 -6.16 -10.22
CA ARG A 182 -18.44 -7.44 -9.54
C ARG A 182 -17.90 -7.36 -8.11
N ALA A 183 -16.73 -6.77 -7.90
CA ALA A 183 -16.15 -6.56 -6.59
C ALA A 183 -17.09 -5.79 -5.63
N LYS A 184 -17.75 -4.76 -6.14
CA LYS A 184 -18.78 -4.02 -5.40
C LYS A 184 -19.96 -4.90 -4.97
N LEU A 185 -20.43 -5.79 -5.85
CA LEU A 185 -21.50 -6.74 -5.54
C LEU A 185 -21.08 -7.78 -4.49
N GLU A 186 -19.79 -8.13 -4.42
CA GLU A 186 -19.23 -8.98 -3.37
C GLU A 186 -19.06 -8.25 -2.04
N GLY A 187 -19.22 -6.92 -2.02
CA GLY A 187 -19.09 -6.07 -0.83
C GLY A 187 -17.65 -5.67 -0.50
N LEU A 188 -16.73 -5.78 -1.47
CA LEU A 188 -15.33 -5.38 -1.30
C LEU A 188 -15.19 -3.85 -1.33
N ARG A 189 -14.23 -3.32 -0.56
CA ARG A 189 -13.73 -1.95 -0.71
C ARG A 189 -12.97 -1.85 -2.04
N LEU A 190 -13.22 -0.78 -2.78
CA LEU A 190 -12.70 -0.58 -4.13
C LEU A 190 -11.53 0.38 -4.09
N LYS A 191 -10.33 -0.11 -4.44
CA LYS A 191 -9.09 0.66 -4.46
C LYS A 191 -8.40 0.55 -5.80
N ALA A 192 -7.61 1.56 -6.17
CA ALA A 192 -6.72 1.51 -7.33
C ALA A 192 -5.54 2.47 -7.16
N HIS A 193 -4.38 2.10 -7.70
CA HIS A 193 -3.22 2.98 -7.88
C HIS A 193 -3.49 3.93 -9.02
N VAL A 194 -3.61 5.20 -8.72
CA VAL A 194 -3.89 6.25 -9.69
C VAL A 194 -3.35 7.60 -9.19
N GLY A 195 -2.84 8.41 -10.12
CA GLY A 195 -2.31 9.74 -9.80
C GLY A 195 -0.94 9.70 -9.12
N GLU A 196 -0.17 8.68 -9.39
CA GLU A 196 1.26 8.63 -9.14
C GLU A 196 2.05 8.98 -10.42
N TRP A 197 1.67 8.40 -11.56
CA TRP A 197 2.33 8.55 -12.87
C TRP A 197 1.44 9.30 -13.89
N GLY A 198 0.13 9.30 -13.73
CA GLY A 198 -0.84 9.92 -14.60
C GLY A 198 -1.02 11.42 -14.35
N THR A 199 -2.26 11.88 -14.22
CA THR A 199 -2.65 13.27 -14.01
C THR A 199 -3.73 13.42 -12.93
N ALA A 200 -4.06 14.67 -12.53
CA ALA A 200 -5.19 14.93 -11.64
C ALA A 200 -6.52 14.44 -12.22
N ASP A 201 -6.72 14.64 -13.54
CA ASP A 201 -7.95 14.20 -14.24
C ASP A 201 -8.08 12.67 -14.22
N ASP A 202 -6.96 11.93 -14.30
CA ASP A 202 -6.96 10.46 -14.22
C ASP A 202 -7.44 9.98 -12.83
N VAL A 203 -7.07 10.69 -11.76
CA VAL A 203 -7.56 10.38 -10.39
C VAL A 203 -9.08 10.51 -10.33
N ARG A 204 -9.61 11.65 -10.78
CA ARG A 204 -11.06 11.88 -10.81
C ARG A 204 -11.77 10.85 -11.68
N HIS A 205 -11.24 10.64 -12.89
CA HIS A 205 -11.82 9.70 -13.85
C HIS A 205 -11.86 8.27 -13.30
N ALA A 206 -10.79 7.80 -12.65
CA ALA A 206 -10.76 6.47 -12.04
C ALA A 206 -11.80 6.33 -10.92
N VAL A 207 -11.90 7.34 -10.04
CA VAL A 207 -12.92 7.34 -8.97
C VAL A 207 -14.33 7.26 -9.55
N GLU A 208 -14.65 8.07 -10.56
CA GLU A 208 -15.98 8.07 -11.20
C GLU A 208 -16.24 6.78 -12.01
N CYS A 209 -15.22 6.25 -12.70
CA CYS A 209 -15.35 5.09 -13.59
C CYS A 209 -15.49 3.77 -12.85
N LEU A 210 -14.67 3.58 -11.81
CA LEU A 210 -14.59 2.34 -11.01
C LEU A 210 -15.40 2.43 -9.72
N GLU A 211 -15.96 3.60 -9.39
CA GLU A 211 -16.67 3.87 -8.13
C GLU A 211 -15.78 3.60 -6.91
N LEU A 212 -14.53 4.10 -6.96
CA LEU A 212 -13.53 3.83 -5.92
C LEU A 212 -13.94 4.43 -4.57
N ASP A 213 -13.68 3.68 -3.51
CA ASP A 213 -13.76 4.15 -2.12
C ASP A 213 -12.48 4.84 -1.69
N GLU A 214 -11.34 4.34 -2.19
CA GLU A 214 -10.00 4.79 -1.82
C GLU A 214 -9.08 4.80 -3.06
N VAL A 215 -8.09 5.68 -3.06
CA VAL A 215 -7.05 5.74 -4.09
C VAL A 215 -5.70 5.52 -3.43
N GLN A 216 -4.91 4.62 -3.99
CA GLN A 216 -3.51 4.45 -3.61
C GLN A 216 -2.69 5.56 -4.27
N HIS A 217 -1.81 6.22 -3.52
CA HIS A 217 -1.10 7.46 -3.83
C HIS A 217 -2.02 8.67 -4.06
N GLY A 218 -2.51 8.89 -5.27
CA GLY A 218 -3.41 10.00 -5.61
C GLY A 218 -2.76 11.40 -5.54
N ILE A 219 -1.44 11.49 -5.48
CA ILE A 219 -0.71 12.74 -5.16
C ILE A 219 -0.86 13.82 -6.23
N LEU A 220 -1.04 13.42 -7.50
CA LEU A 220 -1.23 14.33 -8.63
C LEU A 220 -2.58 15.05 -8.61
N ALA A 221 -3.56 14.58 -7.82
CA ALA A 221 -4.79 15.31 -7.54
C ALA A 221 -4.51 16.73 -6.97
N ALA A 222 -3.36 16.89 -6.30
CA ALA A 222 -2.94 18.19 -5.78
C ALA A 222 -2.69 19.26 -6.85
N GLU A 223 -2.54 18.89 -8.10
CA GLU A 223 -2.29 19.84 -9.20
C GLU A 223 -3.54 20.62 -9.62
N ASP A 224 -4.75 20.05 -9.40
CA ASP A 224 -6.02 20.66 -9.75
C ASP A 224 -6.93 20.90 -8.54
N PRO A 225 -7.22 22.19 -8.19
CA PRO A 225 -8.12 22.51 -7.08
C PRO A 225 -9.53 21.94 -7.22
N SER A 226 -9.99 21.67 -8.46
CA SER A 226 -11.32 21.08 -8.70
C SER A 226 -11.34 19.60 -8.34
N VAL A 227 -10.23 18.87 -8.60
CA VAL A 227 -10.05 17.46 -8.23
C VAL A 227 -9.88 17.32 -6.71
N ILE A 228 -9.09 18.21 -6.09
CA ILE A 228 -9.00 18.23 -4.60
C ILE A 228 -10.38 18.36 -3.98
N ARG A 229 -11.19 19.34 -4.45
CA ARG A 229 -12.55 19.55 -3.95
C ARG A 229 -13.43 18.34 -4.19
N PHE A 230 -13.37 17.75 -5.40
CA PHE A 230 -14.11 16.55 -5.73
C PHE A 230 -13.82 15.40 -4.75
N LEU A 231 -12.55 15.14 -4.43
CA LEU A 231 -12.14 14.09 -3.48
C LEU A 231 -12.66 14.39 -2.07
N ALA A 232 -12.53 15.65 -1.61
CA ALA A 232 -13.00 16.06 -0.29
C ALA A 232 -14.53 15.95 -0.16
N ASP A 233 -15.29 16.45 -1.16
CA ASP A 233 -16.75 16.44 -1.15
C ASP A 233 -17.35 15.04 -1.24
N ASN A 234 -16.63 14.10 -1.87
CA ASN A 234 -17.05 12.69 -2.02
C ASN A 234 -16.42 11.76 -0.97
N HIS A 235 -15.66 12.30 0.00
CA HIS A 235 -14.99 11.54 1.06
C HIS A 235 -14.09 10.42 0.54
N ILE A 236 -13.42 10.64 -0.60
CA ILE A 236 -12.46 9.67 -1.15
C ILE A 236 -11.16 9.75 -0.37
N ARG A 237 -10.73 8.62 0.19
CA ARG A 237 -9.47 8.51 0.93
C ARG A 237 -8.30 8.32 -0.03
N LEU A 238 -7.18 9.01 0.26
CA LEU A 238 -5.90 8.77 -0.41
C LEU A 238 -4.92 8.09 0.54
N ASN A 239 -4.43 6.92 0.18
CA ASN A 239 -3.42 6.16 0.93
C ASN A 239 -2.03 6.49 0.40
N ILE A 240 -1.39 7.50 0.97
CA ILE A 240 -0.17 8.13 0.46
C ILE A 240 1.07 7.48 1.07
N THR A 241 2.13 7.36 0.27
CA THR A 241 3.40 6.71 0.59
C THR A 241 4.57 7.65 0.27
N PRO A 242 4.91 8.60 1.17
CA PRO A 242 5.78 9.72 0.84
C PRO A 242 7.19 9.34 0.38
N SER A 243 7.81 8.33 1.00
CA SER A 243 9.15 7.90 0.59
C SER A 243 9.15 7.21 -0.77
N SER A 244 8.14 6.37 -1.07
CA SER A 244 7.95 5.80 -2.40
C SER A 244 7.85 6.89 -3.45
N ASN A 245 6.97 7.87 -3.26
CA ASN A 245 6.79 8.97 -4.20
C ASN A 245 8.09 9.79 -4.42
N TYR A 246 8.91 9.96 -3.38
CA TYR A 246 10.22 10.60 -3.52
C TYR A 246 11.21 9.72 -4.29
N PHE A 247 11.37 8.48 -3.88
CA PHE A 247 12.35 7.58 -4.50
C PHE A 247 12.00 7.17 -5.93
N LEU A 248 10.72 7.20 -6.30
CA LEU A 248 10.26 7.03 -7.69
C LEU A 248 10.28 8.35 -8.49
N GLY A 249 10.81 9.44 -7.92
CA GLY A 249 10.96 10.72 -8.61
C GLY A 249 9.64 11.43 -8.90
N ARG A 250 8.56 11.11 -8.17
CA ARG A 250 7.25 11.74 -8.34
C ARG A 250 7.17 13.09 -7.63
N VAL A 251 7.99 13.29 -6.62
CA VAL A 251 8.15 14.56 -5.92
C VAL A 251 9.63 14.94 -5.84
N PRO A 252 9.98 16.22 -5.90
CA PRO A 252 11.38 16.66 -5.88
C PRO A 252 12.04 16.47 -4.51
N ASP A 253 11.27 16.56 -3.44
CA ASP A 253 11.70 16.35 -2.05
C ASP A 253 10.48 16.11 -1.13
N ILE A 254 10.73 15.53 0.05
CA ILE A 254 9.67 15.21 1.03
C ILE A 254 9.05 16.47 1.64
N LYS A 255 9.79 17.59 1.73
CA LYS A 255 9.28 18.84 2.33
C LYS A 255 8.15 19.44 1.49
N SER A 256 8.25 19.37 0.18
CA SER A 256 7.27 19.88 -0.77
C SER A 256 6.22 18.84 -1.18
N HIS A 257 6.14 17.71 -0.45
CA HIS A 257 5.22 16.65 -0.78
C HIS A 257 3.75 17.11 -0.82
N PRO A 258 2.97 16.76 -1.84
CA PRO A 258 1.58 17.20 -2.04
C PRO A 258 0.61 16.86 -0.90
N ILE A 259 0.92 15.89 -0.04
CA ILE A 259 0.09 15.46 1.09
C ILE A 259 -0.39 16.63 1.96
N ALA A 260 0.49 17.60 2.22
CA ALA A 260 0.15 18.77 3.04
C ALA A 260 -0.94 19.63 2.36
N ARG A 261 -0.86 19.81 1.04
CA ARG A 261 -1.88 20.53 0.27
C ARG A 261 -3.20 19.79 0.26
N LEU A 262 -3.19 18.48 0.02
CA LEU A 262 -4.38 17.62 0.01
C LEU A 262 -5.08 17.65 1.38
N TYR A 263 -4.35 17.35 2.46
CA TYR A 263 -4.87 17.37 3.83
C TYR A 263 -5.48 18.73 4.22
N ARG A 264 -4.74 19.84 4.02
CA ARG A 264 -5.20 21.19 4.39
C ARG A 264 -6.40 21.68 3.58
N ASN A 265 -6.74 21.02 2.47
CA ASN A 265 -7.93 21.28 1.68
C ASN A 265 -9.06 20.24 1.92
N GLY A 266 -8.96 19.45 3.00
CA GLY A 266 -10.03 18.59 3.48
C GLY A 266 -10.13 17.21 2.85
N VAL A 267 -9.13 16.80 2.07
CA VAL A 267 -9.06 15.41 1.56
C VAL A 267 -8.69 14.48 2.72
N ASP A 268 -9.40 13.37 2.85
CA ASP A 268 -9.03 12.30 3.80
C ASP A 268 -7.76 11.62 3.29
N VAL A 269 -6.66 11.79 4.01
CA VAL A 269 -5.37 11.20 3.66
C VAL A 269 -4.86 10.30 4.77
N THR A 270 -4.13 9.24 4.40
CA THR A 270 -3.38 8.38 5.32
C THR A 270 -1.91 8.32 4.91
N ILE A 271 -1.07 7.86 5.81
CA ILE A 271 0.37 7.67 5.58
C ILE A 271 0.68 6.18 5.72
N ASN A 272 1.32 5.60 4.71
CA ASN A 272 1.51 4.17 4.57
C ASN A 272 2.95 3.86 4.13
N SER A 273 3.33 2.58 4.18
CA SER A 273 4.71 2.13 3.94
C SER A 273 5.06 1.81 2.49
N ASP A 274 4.11 1.30 1.70
CA ASP A 274 4.37 0.74 0.37
C ASP A 274 5.39 -0.42 0.40
N ASP A 275 6.52 -0.25 -0.25
CA ASP A 275 7.57 -1.26 -0.44
C ASP A 275 8.74 -1.05 0.53
N VAL A 276 8.59 -1.45 1.79
CA VAL A 276 9.59 -1.27 2.87
C VAL A 276 10.99 -1.79 2.49
N LEU A 277 11.06 -2.91 1.76
CA LEU A 277 12.33 -3.51 1.34
C LEU A 277 13.09 -2.64 0.34
N ILE A 278 12.39 -1.86 -0.48
CA ILE A 278 13.00 -0.97 -1.46
C ILE A 278 13.37 0.35 -0.81
N PHE A 279 12.42 1.02 -0.16
CA PHE A 279 12.53 2.42 0.25
C PHE A 279 13.07 2.62 1.68
N ASP A 280 13.29 1.55 2.42
CA ASP A 280 13.71 1.58 3.83
C ASP A 280 12.85 2.50 4.70
N SER A 281 11.55 2.48 4.48
CA SER A 281 10.60 3.30 5.21
C SER A 281 9.40 2.49 5.65
N ASP A 282 9.20 2.40 6.97
CA ASP A 282 7.97 1.94 7.61
C ASP A 282 7.06 3.13 7.94
N VAL A 283 5.82 2.90 8.33
CA VAL A 283 4.85 3.96 8.61
C VAL A 283 5.35 4.95 9.66
N SER A 284 6.02 4.47 10.72
CA SER A 284 6.61 5.35 11.75
C SER A 284 7.71 6.24 11.21
N LYS A 285 8.56 5.71 10.32
CA LYS A 285 9.60 6.50 9.64
C LYS A 285 8.98 7.56 8.72
N GLU A 286 7.88 7.25 8.04
CA GLU A 286 7.17 8.21 7.19
C GLU A 286 6.65 9.40 8.02
N TYR A 287 6.00 9.14 9.15
CA TYR A 287 5.57 10.20 10.07
C TYR A 287 6.74 11.07 10.54
N LEU A 288 7.83 10.44 10.94
CA LEU A 288 9.01 11.15 11.43
C LEU A 288 9.67 12.00 10.33
N ARG A 289 9.81 11.47 9.12
CA ARG A 289 10.38 12.18 7.97
C ARG A 289 9.57 13.42 7.60
N LEU A 290 8.25 13.30 7.50
CA LEU A 290 7.34 14.41 7.19
C LEU A 290 7.40 15.51 8.25
N TYR A 291 7.53 15.14 9.52
CA TYR A 291 7.72 16.11 10.61
C TYR A 291 9.08 16.79 10.52
N GLN A 292 10.16 16.02 10.42
CA GLN A 292 11.53 16.55 10.44
C GLN A 292 11.85 17.48 9.27
N CYS A 293 11.29 17.21 8.10
CA CYS A 293 11.47 18.10 6.94
C CYS A 293 10.54 19.33 6.96
N GLY A 294 9.56 19.38 7.88
CA GLY A 294 8.62 20.49 8.00
C GLY A 294 7.54 20.51 6.92
N CYS A 295 7.19 19.35 6.36
CA CYS A 295 6.07 19.19 5.42
C CYS A 295 4.73 19.37 6.15
N LEU A 296 4.57 18.66 7.28
CA LEU A 296 3.41 18.69 8.16
C LEU A 296 3.87 18.93 9.60
N ASP A 297 3.03 19.57 10.40
CA ASP A 297 3.29 19.71 11.83
C ASP A 297 2.82 18.48 12.63
N ALA A 298 3.14 18.43 13.91
CA ALA A 298 2.88 17.25 14.72
C ALA A 298 1.38 17.02 15.01
N GLU A 299 0.57 18.07 15.02
CA GLU A 299 -0.89 17.98 15.18
C GLU A 299 -1.53 17.44 13.89
N GLU A 300 -1.16 18.01 12.73
CA GLU A 300 -1.60 17.52 11.42
C GLU A 300 -1.28 16.04 11.24
N LEU A 301 -0.07 15.61 11.58
CA LEU A 301 0.36 14.22 11.50
C LEU A 301 -0.42 13.31 12.46
N ASN A 302 -0.74 13.77 13.67
CA ASN A 302 -1.54 12.99 14.59
C ASN A 302 -3.00 12.86 14.13
N ASP A 303 -3.54 13.87 13.48
CA ASP A 303 -4.88 13.81 12.89
C ASP A 303 -4.90 12.82 11.69
N ILE A 304 -3.92 12.89 10.80
CA ILE A 304 -3.75 11.92 9.68
C ILE A 304 -3.61 10.50 10.23
N ARG A 305 -2.85 10.30 11.31
CA ARG A 305 -2.74 9.00 11.97
C ARG A 305 -4.11 8.46 12.43
N ARG A 306 -4.96 9.33 12.96
CA ARG A 306 -6.32 8.96 13.39
C ARG A 306 -7.23 8.63 12.22
N ASN A 307 -7.07 9.33 11.08
CA ASN A 307 -7.83 9.01 9.86
C ASN A 307 -7.66 7.54 9.48
N GLY A 308 -6.43 7.03 9.45
CA GLY A 308 -6.16 5.64 9.11
C GLY A 308 -6.77 4.61 10.07
N LEU A 309 -7.04 5.00 11.32
CA LEU A 309 -7.67 4.14 12.33
C LEU A 309 -9.20 4.15 12.27
N ASN A 310 -9.80 5.08 11.54
CA ASN A 310 -11.24 5.17 11.41
C ASN A 310 -11.69 4.48 10.11
N PRO A 311 -12.73 3.64 10.17
CA PRO A 311 -13.35 3.15 8.93
C PRO A 311 -13.96 4.32 8.15
N VAL A 312 -13.84 4.29 6.83
CA VAL A 312 -14.51 5.22 5.90
C VAL A 312 -15.89 4.71 5.57
#